data_a0a69ba272b35debeec6eeb9d393e7d1
#
_entry.id   a0a69ba272b35debeec6eeb9d393e7d1
#
_cell.length_a   1.000
_cell.length_b   1.000
_cell.length_c   1.000
_cell.angle_alpha   90.00
_cell.angle_beta   90.00
_cell.angle_gamma   90.00
#
_symmetry.space_group_name_H-M   'P 1'
#
loop_
_entity.id
_entity.type
_entity.pdbx_description
1 polymer ?
#
loop_
_entity_poly.entity_id
_entity_poly.type
_entity_poly.pdbx_seq_one_letter_code
_entity_poly.pdbx_strand_id
1 'polypeptide(L)'
;KSWDDLTKEEYQGEVLMSNPAISGTNYAVVNALLQTKGEEEGWKYFEDLNKNVDYYSKRGSDPSTKTAAGEVGIGITYIDGTLDELKEQADVEVVYPTDGMPYVPEGVAAFANAENTEAAKAFIKWFFSDDENMKMLAEIDHKNTCLLVKPSIEGLELDFDQSKLMKED
;
A
#
# COMPACT_ATOMS: atom_id res chain seq x y z
N LYS A 1 13.08 -12.61 1.10
CA LYS A 1 11.72 -12.50 1.67
C LYS A 1 10.75 -12.28 0.51
N SER A 2 9.80 -13.20 0.31
CA SER A 2 8.82 -13.22 -0.77
C SER A 2 7.40 -13.31 -0.19
N TRP A 3 6.37 -13.13 -1.03
CA TRP A 3 4.99 -13.39 -0.62
C TRP A 3 4.77 -14.83 -0.19
N ASP A 4 5.42 -15.80 -0.85
CA ASP A 4 5.30 -17.22 -0.51
C ASP A 4 5.85 -17.54 0.90
N ASP A 5 6.80 -16.75 1.39
CA ASP A 5 7.31 -16.93 2.75
C ASP A 5 6.21 -16.76 3.81
N LEU A 6 5.17 -15.94 3.54
CA LEU A 6 4.07 -15.70 4.48
C LEU A 6 3.15 -16.91 4.70
N THR A 7 3.24 -17.94 3.87
CA THR A 7 2.45 -19.18 4.01
C THR A 7 3.13 -20.24 4.87
N LYS A 8 4.36 -19.97 5.37
CA LYS A 8 5.09 -20.91 6.22
C LYS A 8 4.41 -21.08 7.58
N GLU A 9 4.41 -22.31 8.08
CA GLU A 9 3.76 -22.69 9.34
C GLU A 9 4.31 -21.92 10.56
N GLU A 10 5.57 -21.48 10.50
CA GLU A 10 6.21 -20.68 11.55
C GLU A 10 5.54 -19.31 11.80
N TYR A 11 4.72 -18.81 10.86
CA TYR A 11 3.98 -17.56 10.96
C TYR A 11 2.51 -17.73 11.32
N GLN A 12 2.10 -18.91 11.78
CA GLN A 12 0.71 -19.18 12.12
C GLN A 12 0.20 -18.23 13.21
N GLY A 13 -0.83 -17.43 12.89
CA GLY A 13 -1.40 -16.43 13.79
C GLY A 13 -0.55 -15.16 13.96
N GLU A 14 0.51 -14.99 13.17
CA GLU A 14 1.44 -13.85 13.27
C GLU A 14 1.24 -12.82 12.15
N VAL A 15 0.36 -13.09 11.20
CA VAL A 15 0.13 -12.18 10.05
C VAL A 15 -1.14 -11.38 10.27
N LEU A 16 -1.05 -10.06 10.09
CA LEU A 16 -2.20 -9.16 10.05
C LEU A 16 -2.31 -8.51 8.68
N MET A 17 -3.49 -8.55 8.11
CA MET A 17 -3.84 -7.76 6.92
C MET A 17 -5.21 -7.11 7.09
N SER A 18 -5.45 -6.01 6.41
CA SER A 18 -6.79 -5.42 6.38
C SER A 18 -7.71 -6.24 5.47
N ASN A 19 -9.00 -6.26 5.82
CA ASN A 19 -9.99 -7.02 5.06
C ASN A 19 -10.10 -6.50 3.62
N PRO A 20 -9.76 -7.29 2.60
CA PRO A 20 -9.75 -6.85 1.20
C PRO A 20 -11.15 -6.48 0.66
N ALA A 21 -12.23 -6.94 1.30
CA ALA A 21 -13.58 -6.56 0.91
C ALA A 21 -13.96 -5.10 1.27
N ILE A 22 -13.19 -4.46 2.17
CA ILE A 22 -13.49 -3.09 2.66
C ILE A 22 -12.26 -2.18 2.61
N SER A 23 -11.06 -2.71 2.42
CA SER A 23 -9.80 -1.96 2.34
C SER A 23 -9.19 -2.08 0.96
N GLY A 24 -9.02 -0.96 0.28
CA GLY A 24 -8.34 -0.88 -1.03
C GLY A 24 -6.90 -1.36 -0.97
N THR A 25 -6.19 -1.16 0.14
CA THR A 25 -4.80 -1.61 0.33
C THR A 25 -4.63 -3.10 0.07
N ASN A 26 -5.37 -3.93 0.79
CA ASN A 26 -5.23 -5.38 0.64
C ASN A 26 -6.09 -5.95 -0.48
N TYR A 27 -7.07 -5.21 -1.01
CA TYR A 27 -7.68 -5.55 -2.29
C TYR A 27 -6.65 -5.51 -3.42
N ALA A 28 -5.80 -4.48 -3.46
CA ALA A 28 -4.70 -4.39 -4.43
C ALA A 28 -3.72 -5.58 -4.31
N VAL A 29 -3.40 -6.02 -3.09
CA VAL A 29 -2.57 -7.22 -2.88
C VAL A 29 -3.23 -8.47 -3.45
N VAL A 30 -4.53 -8.68 -3.17
CA VAL A 30 -5.27 -9.83 -3.69
C VAL A 30 -5.30 -9.80 -5.22
N ASN A 31 -5.64 -8.65 -5.81
CA ASN A 31 -5.72 -8.50 -7.25
C ASN A 31 -4.37 -8.77 -7.94
N ALA A 32 -3.30 -8.14 -7.48
CA ALA A 32 -1.97 -8.29 -8.06
C ALA A 32 -1.44 -9.73 -7.96
N LEU A 33 -1.65 -10.40 -6.83
CA LEU A 33 -1.21 -11.80 -6.67
C LEU A 33 -2.04 -12.78 -7.50
N LEU A 34 -3.35 -12.54 -7.66
CA LEU A 34 -4.17 -13.35 -8.57
C LEU A 34 -3.73 -13.16 -10.03
N GLN A 35 -3.43 -11.95 -10.46
CA GLN A 35 -2.91 -11.69 -11.83
C GLN A 35 -1.55 -12.34 -12.05
N THR A 36 -0.65 -12.26 -11.06
CA THR A 36 0.72 -12.76 -11.20
C THR A 36 0.81 -14.28 -11.11
N LYS A 37 0.10 -14.89 -10.16
CA LYS A 37 0.11 -16.34 -9.93
C LYS A 37 -0.88 -17.09 -10.81
N GLY A 38 -1.85 -16.40 -11.40
CA GLY A 38 -3.04 -16.98 -12.00
C GLY A 38 -4.12 -17.30 -10.96
N GLU A 39 -5.37 -17.41 -11.41
CA GLU A 39 -6.53 -17.50 -10.52
C GLU A 39 -6.47 -18.73 -9.61
N GLU A 40 -6.18 -19.91 -10.14
CA GLU A 40 -6.16 -21.16 -9.38
C GLU A 40 -5.06 -21.18 -8.31
N GLU A 41 -3.82 -20.90 -8.69
CA GLU A 41 -2.68 -20.90 -7.76
C GLU A 41 -2.75 -19.70 -6.80
N GLY A 42 -3.29 -18.56 -7.23
CA GLY A 42 -3.47 -17.39 -6.39
C GLY A 42 -4.50 -17.63 -5.28
N TRP A 43 -5.64 -18.26 -5.58
CA TRP A 43 -6.62 -18.60 -4.52
C TRP A 43 -6.07 -19.64 -3.55
N LYS A 44 -5.32 -20.62 -4.05
CA LYS A 44 -4.63 -21.58 -3.18
C LYS A 44 -3.62 -20.89 -2.26
N TYR A 45 -2.86 -19.94 -2.79
CA TYR A 45 -1.97 -19.11 -1.97
C TYR A 45 -2.72 -18.40 -0.85
N PHE A 46 -3.87 -17.77 -1.13
CA PHE A 46 -4.66 -17.08 -0.12
C PHE A 46 -5.32 -18.04 0.90
N GLU A 47 -5.68 -19.25 0.49
CA GLU A 47 -6.11 -20.29 1.43
C GLU A 47 -5.01 -20.68 2.42
N ASP A 48 -3.77 -20.77 1.93
CA ASP A 48 -2.60 -21.07 2.77
C ASP A 48 -2.21 -19.87 3.65
N LEU A 49 -2.18 -18.65 3.09
CA LEU A 49 -1.94 -17.43 3.86
C LEU A 49 -2.98 -17.25 4.98
N ASN A 50 -4.25 -17.53 4.71
CA ASN A 50 -5.33 -17.39 5.68
C ASN A 50 -5.13 -18.23 6.96
N LYS A 51 -4.37 -19.31 6.89
CA LYS A 51 -4.02 -20.12 8.07
C LYS A 51 -3.08 -19.38 9.03
N ASN A 52 -2.31 -18.41 8.49
CA ASN A 52 -1.33 -17.62 9.21
C ASN A 52 -1.88 -16.25 9.65
N VAL A 53 -3.02 -15.84 9.09
CA VAL A 53 -3.67 -14.58 9.48
C VAL A 53 -4.35 -14.72 10.83
N ASP A 54 -3.97 -13.85 11.79
CA ASP A 54 -4.62 -13.79 13.11
C ASP A 54 -6.04 -13.25 12.98
N TYR A 55 -6.20 -12.09 12.36
CA TYR A 55 -7.51 -11.52 12.01
C TYR A 55 -7.41 -10.52 10.86
N TYR A 56 -8.55 -10.10 10.32
CA TYR A 56 -8.64 -9.09 9.28
C TYR A 56 -9.12 -7.75 9.86
N SER A 57 -8.25 -6.74 9.82
CA SER A 57 -8.58 -5.40 10.32
C SER A 57 -9.45 -4.61 9.34
N LYS A 58 -9.96 -3.44 9.77
CA LYS A 58 -10.82 -2.60 8.94
C LYS A 58 -10.05 -1.57 8.11
N ARG A 59 -8.89 -1.10 8.60
CA ARG A 59 -8.12 -0.02 8.00
C ARG A 59 -6.82 -0.55 7.40
N GLY A 60 -6.40 0.02 6.28
CA GLY A 60 -5.15 -0.31 5.62
C GLY A 60 -3.90 -0.03 6.46
N SER A 61 -3.97 0.94 7.39
CA SER A 61 -2.89 1.30 8.31
C SER A 61 -2.83 0.45 9.60
N ASP A 62 -3.89 -0.29 9.94
CA ASP A 62 -3.88 -1.11 11.16
C ASP A 62 -2.72 -2.12 11.18
N PRO A 63 -2.38 -2.83 10.07
CA PRO A 63 -1.31 -3.81 10.09
C PRO A 63 0.04 -3.23 10.53
N SER A 64 0.46 -2.09 9.98
CA SER A 64 1.73 -1.45 10.36
C SER A 64 1.73 -0.98 11.82
N THR A 65 0.66 -0.32 12.24
CA THR A 65 0.53 0.19 13.62
C THR A 65 0.53 -0.94 14.65
N LYS A 66 -0.18 -2.04 14.36
CA LYS A 66 -0.29 -3.20 15.24
C LYS A 66 1.02 -3.98 15.33
N THR A 67 1.73 -4.14 14.21
CA THR A 67 3.05 -4.76 14.21
C THR A 67 4.05 -3.92 15.01
N ALA A 68 4.05 -2.60 14.85
CA ALA A 68 4.90 -1.71 15.63
C ALA A 68 4.58 -1.75 17.14
N ALA A 69 3.32 -1.98 17.49
CA ALA A 69 2.89 -2.18 18.87
C ALA A 69 3.22 -3.58 19.44
N GLY A 70 3.75 -4.49 18.63
CA GLY A 70 4.07 -5.87 19.03
C GLY A 70 2.84 -6.77 19.22
N GLU A 71 1.69 -6.42 18.63
CA GLU A 71 0.47 -7.24 18.73
C GLU A 71 0.53 -8.44 17.78
N VAL A 72 1.22 -8.31 16.64
CA VAL A 72 1.47 -9.36 15.64
C VAL A 72 2.89 -9.25 15.11
N GLY A 73 3.42 -10.36 14.57
CA GLY A 73 4.79 -10.40 14.04
C GLY A 73 4.93 -9.77 12.66
N ILE A 74 3.90 -9.80 11.81
CA ILE A 74 3.95 -9.36 10.41
C ILE A 74 2.69 -8.59 10.04
N GLY A 75 2.85 -7.36 9.52
CA GLY A 75 1.75 -6.55 8.98
C GLY A 75 1.86 -6.38 7.47
N ILE A 76 0.80 -6.68 6.73
CA ILE A 76 0.70 -6.38 5.30
C ILE A 76 0.03 -5.01 5.14
N THR A 77 0.80 -4.01 4.72
CA THR A 77 0.39 -2.61 4.66
C THR A 77 0.84 -1.95 3.37
N TYR A 78 0.53 -0.68 3.19
CA TYR A 78 1.00 0.15 2.06
C TYR A 78 2.24 0.96 2.46
N ILE A 79 2.95 1.43 1.45
CA ILE A 79 4.16 2.25 1.63
C ILE A 79 3.75 3.71 1.74
N ASP A 80 4.05 4.33 2.88
CA ASP A 80 4.02 5.78 3.10
C ASP A 80 5.07 6.18 4.14
N GLY A 81 5.22 7.48 4.38
CA GLY A 81 6.22 7.99 5.33
C GLY A 81 5.96 7.61 6.79
N THR A 82 4.77 7.13 7.14
CA THR A 82 4.50 6.65 8.50
C THR A 82 5.30 5.39 8.83
N LEU A 83 5.71 4.62 7.81
CA LEU A 83 6.58 3.45 8.01
C LEU A 83 7.97 3.86 8.51
N ASP A 84 8.50 4.99 8.05
CA ASP A 84 9.80 5.49 8.50
C ASP A 84 9.72 5.96 9.96
N GLU A 85 8.64 6.65 10.34
CA GLU A 85 8.39 7.01 11.72
C GLU A 85 8.26 5.77 12.64
N LEU A 86 7.58 4.73 12.17
CA LEU A 86 7.44 3.47 12.92
C LEU A 86 8.77 2.73 13.09
N LYS A 87 9.64 2.74 12.07
CA LYS A 87 11.01 2.18 12.17
C LYS A 87 11.87 2.91 13.22
N GLU A 88 11.68 4.22 13.37
CA GLU A 88 12.39 5.00 14.38
C GLU A 88 11.87 4.77 15.80
N GLN A 89 10.59 4.46 15.95
CA GLN A 89 9.90 4.34 17.24
C GLN A 89 9.80 2.91 17.77
N ALA A 90 9.89 1.91 16.90
CA ALA A 90 9.73 0.51 17.23
C ALA A 90 10.79 -0.37 16.54
N ASP A 91 11.04 -1.55 17.11
CA ASP A 91 11.97 -2.54 16.53
C ASP A 91 11.26 -3.31 15.40
N VAL A 92 11.02 -2.63 14.28
CA VAL A 92 10.36 -3.17 13.09
C VAL A 92 11.21 -2.94 11.84
N GLU A 93 11.10 -3.86 10.88
CA GLU A 93 11.74 -3.80 9.56
C GLU A 93 10.68 -3.70 8.47
N VAL A 94 10.86 -2.78 7.51
CA VAL A 94 10.07 -2.76 6.28
C VAL A 94 10.67 -3.74 5.27
N VAL A 95 9.88 -4.70 4.85
CA VAL A 95 10.28 -5.74 3.89
C VAL A 95 9.62 -5.47 2.54
N TYR A 96 10.43 -5.25 1.53
CA TYR A 96 9.99 -5.19 0.13
C TYR A 96 10.06 -6.59 -0.48
N PRO A 97 8.94 -7.21 -0.88
CA PRO A 97 8.93 -8.56 -1.44
C PRO A 97 9.78 -8.65 -2.71
N THR A 98 10.60 -9.71 -2.81
CA THR A 98 11.51 -9.93 -3.94
C THR A 98 10.81 -10.37 -5.22
N ASP A 99 9.61 -10.87 -5.11
CA ASP A 99 8.72 -11.37 -6.15
C ASP A 99 7.69 -10.33 -6.64
N GLY A 100 7.76 -9.11 -6.11
CA GLY A 100 7.04 -7.95 -6.60
C GLY A 100 6.16 -7.26 -5.57
N MET A 101 5.89 -5.98 -5.81
CA MET A 101 5.04 -5.14 -4.97
C MET A 101 3.80 -4.69 -5.73
N PRO A 102 2.59 -4.92 -5.21
CA PRO A 102 1.38 -4.38 -5.80
C PRO A 102 1.44 -2.86 -5.96
N TYR A 103 0.97 -2.37 -7.09
CA TYR A 103 0.92 -0.95 -7.40
C TYR A 103 -0.43 -0.57 -7.98
N VAL A 104 -1.09 0.39 -7.33
CA VAL A 104 -2.35 0.99 -7.80
C VAL A 104 -2.21 2.50 -7.78
N PRO A 105 -2.41 3.20 -8.91
CA PRO A 105 -2.40 4.65 -8.93
C PRO A 105 -3.64 5.18 -8.20
N GLU A 106 -3.44 6.09 -7.25
CA GLU A 106 -4.54 6.80 -6.61
C GLU A 106 -5.14 7.82 -7.58
N GLY A 107 -6.45 8.00 -7.53
CA GLY A 107 -7.20 8.94 -8.35
C GLY A 107 -7.95 9.95 -7.52
N VAL A 108 -8.21 11.13 -8.10
CA VAL A 108 -9.09 12.15 -7.54
C VAL A 108 -10.18 12.51 -8.54
N ALA A 109 -11.42 12.66 -8.06
CA ALA A 109 -12.55 13.01 -8.91
C ALA A 109 -13.51 13.99 -8.20
N ALA A 110 -14.19 14.83 -9.00
CA ALA A 110 -15.31 15.61 -8.53
C ALA A 110 -16.60 14.82 -8.70
N PHE A 111 -17.44 14.78 -7.66
CA PHE A 111 -18.77 14.17 -7.78
C PHE A 111 -19.67 14.98 -8.73
N ALA A 112 -20.39 14.28 -9.61
CA ALA A 112 -21.25 14.92 -10.61
C ALA A 112 -22.36 15.80 -10.00
N ASN A 113 -22.86 15.42 -8.82
CA ASN A 113 -23.94 16.11 -8.10
C ASN A 113 -23.45 16.85 -6.85
N ALA A 114 -22.17 17.24 -6.78
CA ALA A 114 -21.67 18.03 -5.67
C ALA A 114 -22.25 19.44 -5.72
N GLU A 115 -22.61 20.02 -4.56
CA GLU A 115 -23.10 21.38 -4.44
C GLU A 115 -22.13 22.42 -5.02
N ASN A 116 -20.83 22.17 -4.89
CA ASN A 116 -19.76 23.06 -5.32
C ASN A 116 -18.85 22.42 -6.38
N THR A 117 -19.43 21.84 -7.44
CA THR A 117 -18.70 21.14 -8.51
C THR A 117 -17.61 21.99 -9.15
N GLU A 118 -17.84 23.28 -9.38
CA GLU A 118 -16.86 24.19 -9.99
C GLU A 118 -15.68 24.47 -9.03
N ALA A 119 -15.91 24.57 -7.74
CA ALA A 119 -14.84 24.67 -6.75
C ALA A 119 -14.01 23.39 -6.67
N ALA A 120 -14.65 22.22 -6.72
CA ALA A 120 -13.95 20.93 -6.76
C ALA A 120 -13.06 20.81 -8.01
N LYS A 121 -13.57 21.16 -9.19
CA LYS A 121 -12.78 21.20 -10.43
C LYS A 121 -11.63 22.20 -10.37
N ALA A 122 -11.86 23.38 -9.78
CA ALA A 122 -10.83 24.39 -9.62
C ALA A 122 -9.69 23.88 -8.70
N PHE A 123 -10.05 23.20 -7.59
CA PHE A 123 -9.07 22.58 -6.71
C PHE A 123 -8.24 21.49 -7.42
N ILE A 124 -8.88 20.56 -8.11
CA ILE A 124 -8.19 19.51 -8.87
C ILE A 124 -7.24 20.12 -9.90
N LYS A 125 -7.72 21.13 -10.66
CA LYS A 125 -6.89 21.82 -11.63
C LYS A 125 -5.69 22.52 -10.98
N TRP A 126 -5.90 23.21 -9.88
CA TRP A 126 -4.81 23.86 -9.14
C TRP A 126 -3.81 22.82 -8.63
N PHE A 127 -4.27 21.74 -8.01
CA PHE A 127 -3.41 20.72 -7.44
C PHE A 127 -2.44 20.10 -8.46
N PHE A 128 -2.90 19.87 -9.70
CA PHE A 128 -2.09 19.28 -10.77
C PHE A 128 -1.42 20.30 -11.68
N SER A 129 -1.62 21.61 -11.48
CA SER A 129 -1.07 22.65 -12.35
C SER A 129 0.43 22.87 -12.15
N ASP A 130 0.94 22.54 -10.97
CA ASP A 130 2.33 22.77 -10.57
C ASP A 130 2.87 21.58 -9.79
N ASP A 131 4.08 21.14 -10.08
CA ASP A 131 4.74 20.05 -9.39
C ASP A 131 5.01 20.37 -7.91
N GLU A 132 5.20 21.65 -7.57
CA GLU A 132 5.37 22.11 -6.19
C GLU A 132 4.15 21.80 -5.30
N ASN A 133 2.94 21.78 -5.85
CA ASN A 133 1.74 21.41 -5.07
C ASN A 133 1.76 19.94 -4.65
N MET A 134 2.20 19.03 -5.53
CA MET A 134 2.35 17.61 -5.20
C MET A 134 3.57 17.37 -4.33
N LYS A 135 4.66 18.11 -4.56
CA LYS A 135 5.85 18.04 -3.73
C LYS A 135 5.55 18.46 -2.28
N MET A 136 4.78 19.52 -2.09
CA MET A 136 4.31 19.93 -0.76
C MET A 136 3.48 18.83 -0.08
N LEU A 137 2.60 18.13 -0.82
CA LEU A 137 1.88 16.98 -0.27
C LEU A 137 2.85 15.86 0.17
N ALA A 138 3.83 15.55 -0.66
CA ALA A 138 4.85 14.56 -0.34
C ALA A 138 5.65 14.95 0.92
N GLU A 139 6.02 16.22 1.05
CA GLU A 139 6.75 16.73 2.22
C GLU A 139 5.92 16.71 3.51
N ILE A 140 4.62 17.03 3.43
CA ILE A 140 3.71 17.07 4.60
C ILE A 140 3.26 15.68 5.03
N ASP A 141 2.95 14.81 4.06
CA ASP A 141 2.37 13.48 4.28
C ASP A 141 3.38 12.36 3.99
N HIS A 142 4.64 12.72 3.73
CA HIS A 142 5.75 11.81 3.41
C HIS A 142 5.45 10.85 2.25
N LYS A 143 4.59 11.27 1.30
CA LYS A 143 4.16 10.45 0.15
C LYS A 143 5.06 10.56 -1.07
N ASN A 144 6.33 10.16 -0.95
CA ASN A 144 7.28 10.15 -2.07
C ASN A 144 6.81 9.27 -3.24
N THR A 145 5.88 8.33 -2.99
CA THR A 145 5.25 7.48 -4.01
C THR A 145 4.50 8.27 -5.09
N CYS A 146 4.21 9.56 -4.91
CA CYS A 146 3.69 10.43 -5.97
C CYS A 146 4.60 10.50 -7.20
N LEU A 147 5.91 10.23 -7.05
CA LEU A 147 6.85 10.11 -8.17
C LEU A 147 6.49 9.02 -9.18
N LEU A 148 5.74 7.99 -8.77
CA LEU A 148 5.30 6.92 -9.66
C LEU A 148 4.29 7.39 -10.71
N VAL A 149 3.49 8.42 -10.40
CA VAL A 149 2.51 9.01 -11.30
C VAL A 149 2.98 10.34 -11.89
N LYS A 150 3.94 11.00 -11.26
CA LYS A 150 4.48 12.29 -11.70
C LYS A 150 6.01 12.33 -11.51
N PRO A 151 6.76 11.65 -12.37
CA PRO A 151 8.21 11.50 -12.22
C PRO A 151 9.02 12.79 -12.49
N SER A 152 8.35 13.88 -12.90
CA SER A 152 8.96 15.19 -13.13
C SER A 152 9.28 15.96 -11.85
N ILE A 153 8.74 15.54 -10.69
CA ILE A 153 8.96 16.24 -9.43
C ILE A 153 10.42 16.06 -8.98
N GLU A 154 11.14 17.18 -8.89
CA GLU A 154 12.54 17.19 -8.45
C GLU A 154 12.67 17.16 -6.92
N GLY A 155 13.74 16.52 -6.43
CA GLY A 155 14.09 16.51 -5.01
C GLY A 155 13.35 15.49 -4.16
N LEU A 156 12.62 14.57 -4.78
CA LEU A 156 12.04 13.39 -4.12
C LEU A 156 12.75 12.13 -4.64
N GLU A 157 12.89 11.15 -3.77
CA GLU A 157 13.46 9.84 -4.09
C GLU A 157 12.55 8.73 -3.55
N LEU A 158 12.59 7.56 -4.20
CA LEU A 158 11.89 6.36 -3.76
C LEU A 158 12.87 5.41 -3.09
N ASP A 159 12.50 4.86 -1.95
CA ASP A 159 13.34 3.96 -1.14
C ASP A 159 13.34 2.51 -1.64
N PHE A 160 12.71 2.23 -2.77
CA PHE A 160 12.56 0.89 -3.32
C PHE A 160 12.78 0.84 -4.83
N ASP A 161 13.07 -0.36 -5.32
CA ASP A 161 13.29 -0.64 -6.74
C ASP A 161 11.95 -0.68 -7.51
N GLN A 162 11.71 0.34 -8.35
CA GLN A 162 10.49 0.46 -9.18
C GLN A 162 10.32 -0.69 -10.17
N SER A 163 11.40 -1.40 -10.54
CA SER A 163 11.31 -2.56 -11.44
C SER A 163 10.54 -3.75 -10.85
N LYS A 164 10.30 -3.71 -9.54
CA LYS A 164 9.55 -4.72 -8.79
C LYS A 164 8.05 -4.41 -8.67
N LEU A 165 7.58 -3.30 -9.22
CA LEU A 165 6.16 -2.96 -9.16
C LEU A 165 5.33 -3.89 -10.06
N MET A 166 4.33 -4.51 -9.48
CA MET A 166 3.28 -5.26 -10.17
C MET A 166 2.22 -4.26 -10.62
N LYS A 167 2.23 -3.89 -11.89
CA LYS A 167 1.22 -3.00 -12.47
C LYS A 167 -0.03 -3.82 -12.79
N GLU A 168 -1.17 -3.30 -12.40
CA GLU A 168 -2.46 -3.83 -12.83
C GLU A 168 -2.66 -3.56 -14.33
N ASP A 169 -3.17 -4.56 -15.05
CA ASP A 169 -3.57 -4.46 -16.45
C ASP A 169 -4.98 -3.83 -16.58
#